data_d39bd7f42dacba17f05deee996f7c7c4
#
_entry.id   d39bd7f42dacba17f05deee996f7c7c4
#
_cell.length_a   1.000
_cell.length_b   1.000
_cell.length_c   1.000
_cell.angle_alpha   90.00
_cell.angle_beta   90.00
_cell.angle_gamma   90.00
#
_symmetry.space_group_name_H-M   'P 1'
#
loop_
_entity.id
_entity.type
_entity.pdbx_description
1 polymer ?
#
loop_
_entity_poly.entity_id
_entity_poly.type
_entity_poly.pdbx_seq_one_letter_code
_entity_poly.pdbx_strand_id
1 'polypeptide(L)'
;DLRNMPPKFNISIPGTPEGGAQDAINDIGLGPARKEVNGEETLGFNVRVGGGLGGREPRVARPLDVFVTPDEAYEVVRGFVELYHEHGDRQVRAKNRSRFFVDEHGTDWIRDLLAEEYVDAKLRTAGEDIRDEYTYNAGAVPEAGKKDYTGVHEQGDGRRYVGLSVAVGRLPAVEAI
;
A
#
# COMPACT_ATOMS: atom_id res chain seq x y z
N ASP A 1 -15.33 -16.12 4.79
CA ASP A 1 -15.59 -15.25 5.94
C ASP A 1 -14.25 -14.85 6.57
N LEU A 2 -13.83 -13.59 6.41
CA LEU A 2 -12.55 -13.03 6.89
C LEU A 2 -12.59 -12.61 8.37
N ARG A 3 -13.37 -13.28 9.20
CA ARG A 3 -13.31 -13.07 10.65
C ARG A 3 -11.94 -13.50 11.17
N ASN A 4 -11.51 -12.90 12.28
CA ASN A 4 -10.22 -13.21 12.89
C ASN A 4 -8.98 -12.69 12.12
N MET A 5 -9.16 -11.67 11.27
CA MET A 5 -8.04 -10.91 10.74
C MET A 5 -7.37 -10.08 11.86
N PRO A 6 -6.08 -9.73 11.75
CA PRO A 6 -5.46 -8.84 12.72
C PRO A 6 -6.20 -7.50 12.78
N PRO A 7 -6.21 -6.82 13.93
CA PRO A 7 -6.94 -5.56 14.11
C PRO A 7 -6.44 -4.42 13.22
N LYS A 8 -5.31 -4.58 12.58
CA LYS A 8 -4.74 -3.65 11.62
C LYS A 8 -4.19 -4.42 10.41
N PHE A 9 -4.77 -4.17 9.25
CA PHE A 9 -4.30 -4.62 7.95
C PHE A 9 -4.50 -3.47 6.96
N ASN A 10 -3.43 -2.99 6.35
CA ASN A 10 -3.45 -1.82 5.48
C ASN A 10 -3.11 -2.21 4.05
N ILE A 11 -3.91 -1.68 3.12
CA ILE A 11 -3.64 -1.73 1.69
C ILE A 11 -3.40 -0.31 1.22
N SER A 12 -2.35 -0.06 0.45
CA SER A 12 -2.06 1.27 -0.07
C SER A 12 -1.82 1.27 -1.57
N ILE A 13 -2.38 2.30 -2.20
CA ILE A 13 -2.21 2.60 -3.62
C ILE A 13 -1.79 4.06 -3.69
N PRO A 14 -0.51 4.37 -3.94
CA PRO A 14 -0.08 5.75 -4.07
C PRO A 14 -0.69 6.37 -5.34
N GLY A 15 -1.31 7.53 -5.18
CA GLY A 15 -1.94 8.28 -6.26
C GLY A 15 -1.13 9.52 -6.68
N THR A 16 0.04 9.75 -6.06
CA THR A 16 0.91 10.89 -6.34
C THR A 16 2.38 10.50 -6.26
N PRO A 17 3.28 11.19 -7.00
CA PRO A 17 4.73 10.95 -6.95
C PRO A 17 5.31 11.15 -5.55
N GLU A 18 4.76 12.05 -4.77
CA GLU A 18 5.20 12.34 -3.41
C GLU A 18 4.90 11.20 -2.41
N GLY A 19 4.21 10.16 -2.88
CA GLY A 19 4.01 8.94 -2.11
C GLY A 19 3.16 9.12 -0.86
N GLY A 20 2.08 9.89 -0.94
CA GLY A 20 1.17 10.13 0.18
C GLY A 20 0.62 8.84 0.81
N ALA A 21 0.44 7.79 0.01
CA ALA A 21 0.08 6.46 0.47
C ALA A 21 1.30 5.53 0.33
N GLN A 22 2.18 5.52 1.29
CA GLN A 22 3.45 4.78 1.29
C GLN A 22 3.26 3.28 1.06
N ASP A 23 3.39 2.81 -0.18
CA ASP A 23 3.21 1.40 -0.56
C ASP A 23 4.24 0.48 0.12
N ALA A 24 5.43 0.97 0.37
CA ALA A 24 6.52 0.20 0.97
C ALA A 24 6.37 -0.09 2.48
N ILE A 25 5.42 0.50 3.18
CA ILE A 25 5.27 0.33 4.64
C ILE A 25 3.90 -0.18 5.07
N ASN A 26 3.14 -0.73 4.14
CA ASN A 26 1.82 -1.30 4.38
C ASN A 26 1.80 -2.81 4.16
N ASP A 27 0.78 -3.50 4.68
CA ASP A 27 0.65 -4.95 4.58
C ASP A 27 0.58 -5.40 3.11
N ILE A 28 -0.11 -4.62 2.26
CA ILE A 28 -0.06 -4.69 0.81
C ILE A 28 0.19 -3.29 0.26
N GLY A 29 1.11 -3.17 -0.69
CA GLY A 29 1.38 -1.96 -1.46
C GLY A 29 1.26 -2.21 -2.95
N LEU A 30 0.55 -1.34 -3.65
CA LEU A 30 0.39 -1.37 -5.10
C LEU A 30 1.11 -0.17 -5.70
N GLY A 31 2.38 -0.35 -6.07
CA GLY A 31 3.21 0.71 -6.66
C GLY A 31 2.93 0.88 -8.16
N PRO A 32 2.82 2.11 -8.69
CA PRO A 32 2.54 2.33 -10.11
C PRO A 32 3.64 1.74 -10.98
N ALA A 33 3.22 1.05 -12.02
CA ALA A 33 4.13 0.38 -12.95
C ALA A 33 3.54 0.34 -14.36
N ARG A 34 4.41 0.12 -15.35
CA ARG A 34 4.00 -0.21 -16.71
C ARG A 34 4.61 -1.55 -17.15
N LYS A 35 3.88 -2.23 -17.99
CA LYS A 35 4.31 -3.50 -18.56
C LYS A 35 3.68 -3.72 -19.92
N GLU A 36 4.40 -4.34 -20.83
CA GLU A 36 3.80 -4.85 -22.06
C GLU A 36 2.91 -6.06 -21.73
N VAL A 37 1.63 -5.95 -22.04
CA VAL A 37 0.63 -7.01 -21.88
C VAL A 37 -0.04 -7.24 -23.24
N ASN A 38 0.11 -8.44 -23.80
CA ASN A 38 -0.42 -8.81 -25.11
C ASN A 38 0.04 -7.88 -26.27
N GLY A 39 1.26 -7.36 -26.20
CA GLY A 39 1.82 -6.48 -27.20
C GLY A 39 1.45 -4.99 -27.06
N GLU A 40 0.76 -4.63 -25.97
CA GLU A 40 0.39 -3.24 -25.68
C GLU A 40 1.00 -2.80 -24.35
N GLU A 41 1.53 -1.56 -24.31
CA GLU A 41 1.97 -0.96 -23.07
C GLU A 41 0.76 -0.70 -22.15
N THR A 42 0.79 -1.30 -20.99
CA THR A 42 -0.31 -1.27 -20.03
C THR A 42 0.17 -0.67 -18.71
N LEU A 43 -0.59 0.29 -18.20
CA LEU A 43 -0.40 0.85 -16.86
C LEU A 43 -1.09 -0.03 -15.82
N GLY A 44 -0.43 -0.21 -14.69
CA GLY A 44 -0.92 -1.03 -13.59
C GLY A 44 -0.07 -0.86 -12.35
N PHE A 45 0.10 -1.94 -11.60
CA PHE A 45 0.78 -1.89 -10.32
C PHE A 45 1.72 -3.08 -10.13
N ASN A 46 2.89 -2.81 -9.57
CA ASN A 46 3.72 -3.83 -8.93
C ASN A 46 3.24 -4.08 -7.50
N VAL A 47 3.11 -5.33 -7.11
CA VAL A 47 2.63 -5.73 -5.79
C VAL A 47 3.79 -5.89 -4.82
N ARG A 48 3.65 -5.30 -3.64
CA ARG A 48 4.55 -5.49 -2.48
C ARG A 48 3.75 -6.00 -1.29
N VAL A 49 4.37 -6.81 -0.45
CA VAL A 49 3.70 -7.43 0.71
C VAL A 49 4.57 -7.39 1.98
N GLY A 50 3.92 -7.41 3.13
CA GLY A 50 4.57 -7.57 4.43
C GLY A 50 5.24 -6.32 4.99
N GLY A 51 4.81 -5.13 4.60
CA GLY A 51 5.31 -3.88 5.19
C GLY A 51 4.62 -3.52 6.52
N GLY A 52 5.31 -2.73 7.32
CA GLY A 52 4.76 -2.18 8.55
C GLY A 52 5.84 -1.61 9.47
N LEU A 53 5.65 -0.36 9.92
CA LEU A 53 6.59 0.33 10.80
C LEU A 53 6.25 0.22 12.29
N GLY A 54 5.03 -0.19 12.63
CA GLY A 54 4.58 -0.27 14.03
C GLY A 54 5.21 -1.43 14.79
N GLY A 55 5.47 -1.22 16.09
CA GLY A 55 6.01 -2.25 16.98
C GLY A 55 7.55 -2.30 17.01
N ARG A 56 8.08 -3.37 17.56
CA ARG A 56 9.53 -3.53 17.80
C ARG A 56 10.31 -3.93 16.56
N GLU A 57 9.64 -4.50 15.57
CA GLU A 57 10.27 -5.08 14.39
C GLU A 57 9.67 -4.48 13.11
N PRO A 58 10.08 -3.27 12.72
CA PRO A 58 9.62 -2.67 11.47
C PRO A 58 10.14 -3.45 10.26
N ARG A 59 9.32 -3.49 9.19
CA ARG A 59 9.69 -4.08 7.89
C ARG A 59 9.25 -3.19 6.76
N VAL A 60 10.08 -3.11 5.75
CA VAL A 60 9.69 -2.60 4.43
C VAL A 60 9.03 -3.74 3.66
N ALA A 61 7.94 -3.46 2.97
CA ALA A 61 7.25 -4.44 2.13
C ALA A 61 8.17 -4.98 1.04
N ARG A 62 8.17 -6.29 0.87
CA ARG A 62 8.98 -6.97 -0.15
C ARG A 62 8.24 -7.03 -1.48
N PRO A 63 8.94 -6.87 -2.61
CA PRO A 63 8.36 -7.15 -3.92
C PRO A 63 7.87 -8.61 -3.99
N LEU A 64 6.65 -8.80 -4.50
CA LEU A 64 6.08 -10.12 -4.74
C LEU A 64 6.44 -10.66 -6.13
N ASP A 65 7.06 -9.82 -6.97
CA ASP A 65 7.30 -10.05 -8.39
C ASP A 65 5.99 -10.33 -9.17
N VAL A 66 4.99 -9.53 -8.90
CA VAL A 66 3.68 -9.58 -9.56
C VAL A 66 3.31 -8.20 -10.07
N PHE A 67 2.92 -8.15 -11.36
CA PHE A 67 2.27 -7.00 -11.98
C PHE A 67 0.78 -7.30 -12.17
N VAL A 68 -0.07 -6.33 -11.84
CA VAL A 68 -1.51 -6.38 -12.04
C VAL A 68 -2.01 -5.14 -12.78
N THR A 69 -2.98 -5.34 -13.66
CA THR A 69 -3.77 -4.23 -14.20
C THR A 69 -4.76 -3.71 -13.14
N PRO A 70 -5.35 -2.51 -13.32
CA PRO A 70 -6.37 -2.02 -12.38
C PRO A 70 -7.53 -2.99 -12.17
N ASP A 71 -7.96 -3.69 -13.21
CA ASP A 71 -9.08 -4.66 -13.14
C ASP A 71 -8.70 -5.93 -12.39
N GLU A 72 -7.45 -6.36 -12.46
CA GLU A 72 -6.92 -7.56 -11.78
C GLU A 72 -6.52 -7.29 -10.31
N ALA A 73 -6.28 -6.02 -9.96
CA ALA A 73 -5.75 -5.65 -8.65
C ALA A 73 -6.61 -6.16 -7.49
N TYR A 74 -7.94 -6.09 -7.62
CA TYR A 74 -8.85 -6.57 -6.58
C TYR A 74 -8.69 -8.07 -6.34
N GLU A 75 -8.62 -8.87 -7.40
CA GLU A 75 -8.52 -10.33 -7.31
C GLU A 75 -7.23 -10.74 -6.60
N VAL A 76 -6.10 -10.18 -6.98
CA VAL A 76 -4.80 -10.48 -6.37
C VAL A 76 -4.73 -10.02 -4.92
N VAL A 77 -5.25 -8.83 -4.60
CA VAL A 77 -5.32 -8.34 -3.22
C VAL A 77 -6.21 -9.23 -2.37
N ARG A 78 -7.38 -9.63 -2.86
CA ARG A 78 -8.29 -10.56 -2.18
C ARG A 78 -7.62 -11.91 -1.94
N GLY A 79 -6.99 -12.46 -2.97
CA GLY A 79 -6.28 -13.74 -2.88
C GLY A 79 -5.18 -13.70 -1.82
N PHE A 80 -4.37 -12.65 -1.76
CA PHE A 80 -3.36 -12.50 -0.71
C PHE A 80 -3.97 -12.39 0.70
N VAL A 81 -5.10 -11.69 0.84
CA VAL A 81 -5.80 -11.57 2.14
C VAL A 81 -6.34 -12.94 2.58
N GLU A 82 -6.92 -13.72 1.68
CA GLU A 82 -7.41 -15.07 1.94
C GLU A 82 -6.26 -16.01 2.31
N LEU A 83 -5.19 -16.02 1.53
CA LEU A 83 -3.97 -16.80 1.79
C LEU A 83 -3.38 -16.45 3.16
N TYR A 84 -3.23 -15.17 3.47
CA TYR A 84 -2.77 -14.72 4.78
C TYR A 84 -3.76 -15.08 5.90
N HIS A 85 -5.07 -15.05 5.64
CA HIS A 85 -6.08 -15.48 6.60
C HIS A 85 -5.95 -16.98 6.95
N GLU A 86 -5.63 -17.82 6.00
CA GLU A 86 -5.51 -19.27 6.20
C GLU A 86 -4.17 -19.68 6.81
N HIS A 87 -3.08 -19.10 6.36
CA HIS A 87 -1.73 -19.54 6.70
C HIS A 87 -1.00 -18.65 7.73
N GLY A 88 -1.52 -17.44 8.02
CA GLY A 88 -0.88 -16.55 8.99
C GLY A 88 -1.08 -16.99 10.44
N ASP A 89 -0.09 -16.74 11.31
CA ASP A 89 -0.18 -17.02 12.75
C ASP A 89 -1.24 -16.14 13.41
N ARG A 90 -2.22 -16.76 14.06
CA ARG A 90 -3.28 -16.12 14.84
C ARG A 90 -3.16 -16.37 16.35
N GLN A 91 -2.27 -17.26 16.76
CA GLN A 91 -2.14 -17.67 18.16
C GLN A 91 -1.23 -16.70 18.94
N VAL A 92 -0.15 -16.25 18.28
CA VAL A 92 0.82 -15.36 18.92
C VAL A 92 0.56 -13.93 18.50
N ARG A 93 -0.07 -13.13 19.38
CA ARG A 93 -0.41 -11.72 19.12
C ARG A 93 0.77 -10.89 18.61
N ALA A 94 1.97 -11.14 19.09
CA ALA A 94 3.18 -10.43 18.67
C ALA A 94 3.59 -10.74 17.23
N LYS A 95 3.17 -11.88 16.69
CA LYS A 95 3.46 -12.35 15.33
C LYS A 95 2.27 -12.24 14.38
N ASN A 96 1.12 -11.79 14.87
CA ASN A 96 -0.10 -11.65 14.07
C ASN A 96 -0.06 -10.38 13.19
N ARG A 97 0.89 -10.33 12.25
CA ARG A 97 1.01 -9.30 11.22
C ARG A 97 1.59 -9.91 9.95
N SER A 98 1.14 -9.44 8.79
CA SER A 98 1.56 -9.94 7.47
C SER A 98 3.08 -9.96 7.28
N ARG A 99 3.81 -9.01 7.87
CA ARG A 99 5.29 -8.97 7.77
C ARG A 99 5.96 -10.22 8.34
N PHE A 100 5.45 -10.78 9.43
CA PHE A 100 6.00 -12.01 10.01
C PHE A 100 5.68 -13.24 9.17
N PHE A 101 4.48 -13.26 8.59
CA PHE A 101 4.07 -14.26 7.63
C PHE A 101 4.98 -14.24 6.37
N VAL A 102 5.27 -13.05 5.84
CA VAL A 102 6.19 -12.90 4.71
C VAL A 102 7.64 -13.24 5.08
N ASP A 103 8.07 -12.95 6.31
CA ASP A 103 9.39 -13.35 6.80
C ASP A 103 9.53 -14.86 6.93
N GLU A 104 8.49 -15.57 7.34
CA GLU A 104 8.45 -17.02 7.56
C GLU A 104 8.43 -17.81 6.25
N HIS A 105 7.58 -17.40 5.30
CA HIS A 105 7.35 -18.18 4.08
C HIS A 105 8.17 -17.71 2.88
N GLY A 106 8.52 -16.42 2.83
CA GLY A 106 9.16 -15.79 1.68
C GLY A 106 8.19 -15.43 0.56
N THR A 107 8.60 -14.50 -0.31
CA THR A 107 7.73 -13.98 -1.39
C THR A 107 7.52 -14.98 -2.52
N ASP A 108 8.49 -15.84 -2.81
CA ASP A 108 8.38 -16.83 -3.89
C ASP A 108 7.30 -17.87 -3.56
N TRP A 109 7.34 -18.43 -2.35
CA TRP A 109 6.33 -19.38 -1.90
C TRP A 109 4.93 -18.74 -1.88
N ILE A 110 4.83 -17.51 -1.39
CA ILE A 110 3.56 -16.76 -1.37
C ILE A 110 3.02 -16.54 -2.79
N ARG A 111 3.90 -16.16 -3.72
CA ARG A 111 3.51 -15.94 -5.11
C ARG A 111 3.04 -17.23 -5.78
N ASP A 112 3.76 -18.32 -5.59
CA ASP A 112 3.44 -19.60 -6.21
C ASP A 112 2.11 -20.13 -5.68
N LEU A 113 1.89 -20.12 -4.35
CA LEU A 113 0.64 -20.56 -3.76
C LEU A 113 -0.54 -19.63 -4.14
N LEU A 114 -0.30 -18.32 -4.20
CA LEU A 114 -1.31 -17.36 -4.67
C LEU A 114 -1.78 -17.68 -6.09
N ALA A 115 -0.84 -18.00 -6.99
CA ALA A 115 -1.12 -18.36 -8.38
C ALA A 115 -1.81 -19.73 -8.52
N GLU A 116 -1.54 -20.66 -7.61
CA GLU A 116 -2.07 -22.03 -7.67
C GLU A 116 -3.49 -22.14 -7.09
N GLU A 117 -3.78 -21.45 -5.99
CA GLU A 117 -4.98 -21.71 -5.20
C GLU A 117 -5.92 -20.51 -5.05
N TYR A 118 -5.43 -19.26 -5.20
CA TYR A 118 -6.20 -18.08 -4.82
C TYR A 118 -6.57 -17.13 -5.96
N VAL A 119 -5.91 -17.26 -7.12
CA VAL A 119 -6.12 -16.37 -8.26
C VAL A 119 -6.29 -17.20 -9.54
N ASP A 120 -7.39 -16.99 -10.24
CA ASP A 120 -7.68 -17.74 -11.48
C ASP A 120 -6.80 -17.25 -12.67
N ALA A 121 -6.30 -16.01 -12.60
CA ALA A 121 -5.49 -15.43 -13.66
C ALA A 121 -4.01 -15.79 -13.51
N LYS A 122 -3.33 -15.99 -14.66
CA LYS A 122 -1.87 -16.16 -14.66
C LYS A 122 -1.19 -14.89 -14.18
N LEU A 123 -0.49 -14.98 -13.04
CA LEU A 123 0.29 -13.87 -12.53
C LEU A 123 1.46 -13.52 -13.46
N ARG A 124 1.59 -12.25 -13.80
CA ARG A 124 2.71 -11.70 -14.57
C ARG A 124 3.82 -11.27 -13.62
N THR A 125 5.05 -11.38 -14.04
CA THR A 125 6.19 -10.79 -13.31
C THR A 125 6.08 -9.27 -13.24
N ALA A 126 6.78 -8.65 -12.29
CA ALA A 126 6.78 -7.21 -12.11
C ALA A 126 7.07 -6.43 -13.40
N GLY A 127 6.44 -5.30 -13.55
CA GLY A 127 6.68 -4.32 -14.61
C GLY A 127 7.73 -3.28 -14.19
N GLU A 128 8.01 -2.34 -15.10
CA GLU A 128 8.85 -1.18 -14.83
C GLU A 128 8.18 -0.25 -13.83
N ASP A 129 8.87 0.09 -12.76
CA ASP A 129 8.39 1.05 -11.76
C ASP A 129 8.42 2.45 -12.36
N ILE A 130 7.26 3.12 -12.39
CA ILE A 130 7.10 4.46 -12.97
C ILE A 130 6.79 5.52 -11.91
N ARG A 131 7.10 5.24 -10.65
CA ARG A 131 6.78 6.14 -9.55
C ARG A 131 7.30 7.56 -9.77
N ASP A 132 8.52 7.69 -10.25
CA ASP A 132 9.16 8.99 -10.50
C ASP A 132 8.61 9.69 -11.76
N GLU A 133 7.97 8.94 -12.67
CA GLU A 133 7.37 9.44 -13.90
C GLU A 133 5.86 9.68 -13.77
N TYR A 134 5.27 9.29 -12.65
CA TYR A 134 3.83 9.34 -12.45
C TYR A 134 3.34 10.79 -12.47
N THR A 135 2.82 11.22 -13.62
CA THR A 135 2.21 12.53 -13.78
C THR A 135 0.76 12.47 -13.36
N TYR A 136 0.47 13.18 -12.31
CA TYR A 136 -0.89 13.32 -11.81
C TYR A 136 -1.75 14.13 -12.78
N ASN A 137 -2.73 13.50 -13.41
CA ASN A 137 -3.68 14.12 -14.33
C ASN A 137 -4.84 14.87 -13.65
N ALA A 138 -4.70 15.27 -12.40
CA ALA A 138 -5.62 16.18 -11.77
C ALA A 138 -5.22 17.60 -12.17
N GLY A 139 -6.06 18.28 -12.88
CA GLY A 139 -5.87 19.68 -13.21
C GLY A 139 -5.37 20.46 -12.00
N ALA A 140 -4.18 21.05 -12.14
CA ALA A 140 -3.52 21.89 -11.15
C ALA A 140 -3.29 21.25 -9.77
N VAL A 141 -2.47 20.20 -9.70
CA VAL A 141 -1.65 20.08 -8.51
C VAL A 141 -0.63 21.22 -8.59
N PRO A 142 -0.60 22.14 -7.64
CA PRO A 142 0.42 23.17 -7.62
C PRO A 142 1.80 22.53 -7.69
N GLU A 143 2.72 23.14 -8.40
CA GLU A 143 4.16 22.92 -8.32
C GLU A 143 4.59 22.97 -6.84
N ALA A 144 4.46 21.90 -6.13
CA ALA A 144 4.75 21.87 -4.72
C ALA A 144 5.49 20.58 -4.45
N GLY A 145 6.77 20.71 -4.21
CA GLY A 145 7.47 19.76 -3.37
C GLY A 145 6.68 19.49 -2.08
N LYS A 146 7.17 18.62 -1.20
CA LYS A 146 6.50 18.29 0.08
C LYS A 146 5.84 19.52 0.67
N LYS A 147 4.50 19.57 0.64
CA LYS A 147 3.76 20.67 1.24
C LYS A 147 3.96 20.59 2.74
N ASP A 148 4.55 21.62 3.31
CA ASP A 148 4.37 21.85 4.73
C ASP A 148 2.93 22.32 4.93
N TYR A 149 2.11 21.45 5.52
CA TYR A 149 0.72 21.76 5.82
C TYR A 149 0.54 22.58 7.09
N THR A 150 1.63 22.95 7.78
CA THR A 150 1.60 23.80 8.96
C THR A 150 1.34 25.25 8.55
N GLY A 151 0.44 25.93 9.25
CA GLY A 151 0.09 27.33 8.98
C GLY A 151 -1.29 27.51 8.35
N VAL A 152 -1.53 28.68 7.81
CA VAL A 152 -2.81 29.07 7.18
C VAL A 152 -2.72 28.87 5.67
N HIS A 153 -3.64 28.09 5.14
CA HIS A 153 -3.69 27.75 3.72
C HIS A 153 -5.07 28.06 3.12
N GLU A 154 -5.11 28.39 1.82
CA GLU A 154 -6.34 28.61 1.09
C GLU A 154 -6.93 27.30 0.55
N GLN A 155 -8.26 27.17 0.59
CA GLN A 155 -8.98 25.99 0.13
C GLN A 155 -9.48 26.07 -1.31
N GLY A 156 -9.26 27.16 -1.99
CA GLY A 156 -9.75 27.35 -3.37
C GLY A 156 -11.23 27.76 -3.48
N ASP A 157 -12.01 27.66 -2.42
CA ASP A 157 -13.41 28.10 -2.32
C ASP A 157 -13.56 29.44 -1.57
N GLY A 158 -12.45 30.14 -1.37
CA GLY A 158 -12.37 31.38 -0.60
C GLY A 158 -12.28 31.19 0.91
N ARG A 159 -12.32 29.97 1.40
CA ARG A 159 -12.07 29.61 2.80
C ARG A 159 -10.59 29.35 3.05
N ARG A 160 -10.25 29.24 4.31
CA ARG A 160 -8.92 28.89 4.76
C ARG A 160 -8.98 27.76 5.78
N TYR A 161 -7.97 26.90 5.79
CA TYR A 161 -7.73 25.95 6.87
C TYR A 161 -6.43 26.27 7.57
N VAL A 162 -6.33 25.83 8.80
CA VAL A 162 -5.12 25.98 9.63
C VAL A 162 -4.56 24.59 9.90
N GLY A 163 -3.35 24.35 9.43
CA GLY A 163 -2.58 23.16 9.76
C GLY A 163 -1.79 23.36 11.05
N LEU A 164 -1.91 22.44 11.97
CA LEU A 164 -1.21 22.47 13.25
C LEU A 164 -0.29 21.27 13.37
N SER A 165 0.96 21.51 13.77
CA SER A 165 1.86 20.43 14.16
C SER A 165 1.56 20.06 15.62
N VAL A 166 1.01 18.86 15.81
CA VAL A 166 0.66 18.36 17.15
C VAL A 166 1.71 17.37 17.59
N ALA A 167 2.46 17.70 18.65
CA ALA A 167 3.47 16.82 19.21
C ALA A 167 2.84 15.47 19.61
N VAL A 168 3.46 14.35 19.18
CA VAL A 168 2.99 12.97 19.40
C VAL A 168 1.53 12.70 19.00
N GLY A 169 0.92 13.57 18.17
CA GLY A 169 -0.44 13.39 17.66
C GLY A 169 -1.56 13.47 18.72
N ARG A 170 -1.31 14.13 19.84
CA ARG A 170 -2.30 14.30 20.92
C ARG A 170 -2.52 15.78 21.20
N LEU A 171 -3.76 16.21 21.07
CA LEU A 171 -4.21 17.56 21.40
C LEU A 171 -5.26 17.47 22.54
N PRO A 172 -4.95 17.92 23.76
CA PRO A 172 -5.95 18.01 24.81
C PRO A 172 -7.09 18.97 24.43
N ALA A 173 -8.33 18.64 24.77
CA ALA A 173 -9.50 19.44 24.40
C ALA A 173 -9.42 20.89 24.88
N VAL A 174 -8.74 21.13 26.00
CA VAL A 174 -8.51 22.46 26.59
C VAL A 174 -7.58 23.35 25.76
N GLU A 175 -6.75 22.75 24.90
CA GLU A 175 -5.84 23.48 24.03
C GLU A 175 -6.41 23.67 22.61
N ALA A 176 -7.57 23.11 22.34
CA ALA A 176 -8.23 23.17 21.03
C ALA A 176 -9.28 24.29 20.89
N ILE A 177 -9.46 25.12 21.94
CA ILE A 177 -10.45 26.22 22.00
C ILE A 177 -9.78 27.54 21.65
#